data_780f2dde440ff889ec2b521456e44716
#
_entry.id   780f2dde440ff889ec2b521456e44716
#
_cell.length_a   1.000
_cell.length_b   1.000
_cell.length_c   1.000
_cell.angle_alpha   90.00
_cell.angle_beta   90.00
_cell.angle_gamma   90.00
#
_symmetry.space_group_name_H-M   'P 1'
#
loop_
_entity.id
_entity.type
_entity.pdbx_description
1 polymer ?
#
loop_
_entity_poly.entity_id
_entity_poly.type
_entity_poly.pdbx_seq_one_letter_code
_entity_poly.pdbx_strand_id
1 'polypeptide(L)'
;HDVLPWNKIEAFHMDEYIGLNPSSPQSFAYFIEQTLLSKRNIMSKNFIDGSVDVNTMIENYTKLLTAKPLSMVGMGIGENGHIAFNDPPVADFNDKVWMKEVELEEKCRIQQVNDGCFPSLDLVPKTALTLTIPTLMSAKSLICVVPGKLKAEAIRNTLYGDISEKCPASILRKHPNAKLFIDTDAAMYI
;
A
#
# COMPACT_ATOMS: atom_id res chain seq x y z
N HIS A 1 -1.31 -16.38 19.77
CA HIS A 1 -2.09 -17.54 19.32
C HIS A 1 -2.05 -17.56 17.80
N ASP A 2 -1.17 -18.39 17.20
CA ASP A 2 -1.07 -18.53 15.76
C ASP A 2 -2.21 -19.42 15.24
N VAL A 3 -3.36 -18.81 14.97
CA VAL A 3 -4.53 -19.50 14.40
C VAL A 3 -4.40 -19.59 12.86
N LEU A 4 -3.50 -18.78 12.25
CA LEU A 4 -3.35 -18.72 10.81
C LEU A 4 -2.35 -19.80 10.31
N PRO A 5 -2.68 -20.51 9.22
CA PRO A 5 -1.78 -21.48 8.59
C PRO A 5 -0.71 -20.75 7.78
N TRP A 6 0.24 -20.12 8.45
CA TRP A 6 1.29 -19.30 7.83
C TRP A 6 2.06 -20.05 6.74
N ASN A 7 2.25 -21.34 6.89
CA ASN A 7 2.91 -22.20 5.89
C ASN A 7 2.11 -22.44 4.61
N LYS A 8 0.90 -21.85 4.50
CA LYS A 8 0.06 -21.86 3.29
C LYS A 8 -0.13 -20.45 2.72
N ILE A 9 0.52 -19.45 3.30
CA ILE A 9 0.39 -18.05 2.90
C ILE A 9 1.53 -17.68 1.97
N GLU A 10 1.19 -17.13 0.82
CA GLU A 10 2.10 -16.41 -0.06
C GLU A 10 1.94 -14.92 0.20
N ALA A 11 3.01 -14.28 0.65
CA ALA A 11 3.02 -12.88 1.01
C ALA A 11 3.56 -12.02 -0.14
N PHE A 12 2.89 -10.92 -0.40
CA PHE A 12 3.26 -9.86 -1.33
C PHE A 12 3.18 -8.54 -0.58
N HIS A 13 3.94 -7.51 -1.01
CA HIS A 13 3.68 -6.16 -0.55
C HIS A 13 3.29 -5.27 -1.73
N MET A 14 2.63 -4.14 -1.44
CA MET A 14 1.87 -3.43 -2.47
C MET A 14 2.64 -2.30 -3.14
N ASP A 15 3.73 -1.86 -2.55
CA ASP A 15 4.51 -0.74 -3.04
C ASP A 15 5.93 -0.74 -2.49
N GLU A 16 6.86 -0.10 -3.20
CA GLU A 16 8.25 0.06 -2.78
C GLU A 16 8.91 1.25 -3.50
N TYR A 17 9.83 1.89 -2.83
CA TYR A 17 10.63 2.96 -3.41
C TYR A 17 11.60 2.44 -4.47
N ILE A 18 11.67 3.13 -5.62
CA ILE A 18 12.70 2.86 -6.64
C ILE A 18 14.03 3.39 -6.11
N GLY A 19 15.07 2.59 -6.28
CA GLY A 19 16.43 2.87 -5.80
C GLY A 19 16.77 2.25 -4.44
N LEU A 20 15.77 1.65 -3.72
CA LEU A 20 16.03 0.97 -2.46
C LEU A 20 16.11 -0.54 -2.64
N ASN A 21 17.16 -1.12 -2.06
CA ASN A 21 17.30 -2.57 -1.94
C ASN A 21 16.38 -3.09 -0.81
N PRO A 22 15.80 -4.29 -0.92
CA PRO A 22 14.93 -4.87 0.11
C PRO A 22 15.56 -5.02 1.50
N SER A 23 16.88 -4.96 1.61
CA SER A 23 17.59 -4.96 2.91
C SER A 23 17.81 -3.56 3.50
N SER A 24 17.47 -2.50 2.78
CA SER A 24 17.59 -1.12 3.26
C SER A 24 16.60 -0.87 4.40
N PRO A 25 17.01 -0.25 5.52
CA PRO A 25 16.12 0.00 6.66
C PRO A 25 14.86 0.82 6.33
N GLN A 26 14.90 1.62 5.26
CA GLN A 26 13.78 2.44 4.78
C GLN A 26 12.88 1.72 3.79
N SER A 27 13.25 0.51 3.34
CA SER A 27 12.45 -0.30 2.42
C SER A 27 11.23 -0.88 3.14
N PHE A 28 10.08 -0.91 2.48
CA PHE A 28 8.89 -1.58 3.02
C PHE A 28 9.08 -3.09 3.09
N ALA A 29 9.85 -3.68 2.16
CA ALA A 29 10.24 -5.09 2.23
C ALA A 29 10.97 -5.39 3.55
N TYR A 30 11.95 -4.55 3.92
CA TYR A 30 12.66 -4.68 5.19
C TYR A 30 11.71 -4.55 6.39
N PHE A 31 10.88 -3.52 6.39
CA PHE A 31 9.92 -3.29 7.48
C PHE A 31 9.00 -4.50 7.69
N ILE A 32 8.38 -5.00 6.62
CA ILE A 32 7.45 -6.15 6.69
C ILE A 32 8.19 -7.43 7.11
N GLU A 33 9.41 -7.64 6.59
CA GLU A 33 10.22 -8.79 7.00
C GLU A 33 10.51 -8.74 8.51
N GLN A 34 10.99 -7.60 9.02
CA GLN A 34 11.38 -7.48 10.43
C GLN A 34 10.19 -7.52 11.39
N THR A 35 9.08 -6.91 11.02
CA THR A 35 7.92 -6.78 11.93
C THR A 35 7.00 -8.00 11.90
N LEU A 36 6.86 -8.65 10.76
CA LEU A 36 5.85 -9.69 10.57
C LEU A 36 6.43 -11.02 10.06
N LEU A 37 7.09 -11.02 8.89
CA LEU A 37 7.31 -12.26 8.15
C LEU A 37 8.48 -13.10 8.66
N SER A 38 9.53 -12.49 9.22
CA SER A 38 10.68 -13.21 9.81
C SER A 38 10.27 -14.09 10.99
N LYS A 39 9.19 -13.74 11.67
CA LYS A 39 8.67 -14.45 12.85
C LYS A 39 7.69 -15.56 12.52
N ARG A 40 7.48 -15.86 11.23
CA ARG A 40 6.46 -16.78 10.75
C ARG A 40 7.04 -17.76 9.73
N ASN A 41 6.50 -18.96 9.72
CA ASN A 41 6.83 -19.97 8.70
C ASN A 41 5.94 -19.73 7.46
N ILE A 42 6.29 -18.70 6.67
CA ILE A 42 5.55 -18.29 5.45
C ILE A 42 5.92 -19.21 4.29
N MET A 43 4.94 -19.60 3.47
CA MET A 43 5.17 -20.43 2.27
C MET A 43 6.10 -19.74 1.27
N SER A 44 5.82 -18.48 0.93
CA SER A 44 6.69 -17.66 0.09
C SER A 44 6.57 -16.17 0.46
N LYS A 45 7.67 -15.46 0.28
CA LYS A 45 7.77 -14.01 0.49
C LYS A 45 8.20 -13.39 -0.83
N ASN A 46 7.30 -12.64 -1.43
CA ASN A 46 7.53 -12.02 -2.72
C ASN A 46 7.69 -10.51 -2.50
N PHE A 47 8.92 -10.03 -2.59
CA PHE A 47 9.24 -8.62 -2.39
C PHE A 47 9.49 -7.91 -3.72
N ILE A 48 9.06 -6.65 -3.80
CA ILE A 48 9.47 -5.73 -4.83
C ILE A 48 10.90 -5.30 -4.50
N ASP A 49 11.82 -5.45 -5.43
CA ASP A 49 13.18 -4.97 -5.30
C ASP A 49 13.32 -3.67 -6.11
N GLY A 50 13.32 -2.54 -5.42
CA GLY A 50 13.43 -1.23 -6.04
C GLY A 50 14.82 -0.93 -6.63
N SER A 51 15.82 -1.77 -6.36
CA SER A 51 17.18 -1.59 -6.86
C SER A 51 17.44 -2.22 -8.24
N VAL A 52 16.52 -3.04 -8.74
CA VAL A 52 16.63 -3.68 -10.05
C VAL A 52 15.93 -2.87 -11.14
N ASP A 53 16.10 -3.28 -12.40
CA ASP A 53 15.40 -2.66 -13.53
C ASP A 53 13.88 -2.69 -13.35
N VAL A 54 13.27 -1.51 -13.49
CA VAL A 54 11.84 -1.28 -13.20
C VAL A 54 10.93 -2.15 -14.06
N ASN A 55 11.19 -2.25 -15.36
CA ASN A 55 10.35 -3.02 -16.27
C ASN A 55 10.43 -4.52 -15.96
N THR A 56 11.64 -5.01 -15.72
CA THR A 56 11.89 -6.40 -15.30
C THR A 56 11.17 -6.71 -13.98
N MET A 57 11.19 -5.78 -13.03
CA MET A 57 10.51 -5.95 -11.74
C MET A 57 9.00 -6.02 -11.93
N ILE A 58 8.42 -5.07 -12.66
CA ILE A 58 6.98 -5.03 -12.96
C ILE A 58 6.53 -6.33 -13.64
N GLU A 59 7.25 -6.77 -14.67
CA GLU A 59 6.91 -7.99 -15.41
C GLU A 59 6.93 -9.23 -14.50
N ASN A 60 8.02 -9.44 -13.77
CA ASN A 60 8.18 -10.61 -12.92
C ASN A 60 7.19 -10.61 -11.75
N TYR A 61 7.00 -9.46 -11.09
CA TYR A 61 6.07 -9.36 -9.98
C TYR A 61 4.62 -9.56 -10.42
N THR A 62 4.24 -9.00 -11.56
CA THR A 62 2.92 -9.20 -12.16
C THR A 62 2.66 -10.67 -12.46
N LYS A 63 3.62 -11.42 -13.02
CA LYS A 63 3.49 -12.86 -13.26
C LYS A 63 3.21 -13.63 -11.98
N LEU A 64 3.93 -13.32 -10.90
CA LEU A 64 3.70 -13.96 -9.60
C LEU A 64 2.33 -13.61 -9.02
N LEU A 65 1.98 -12.32 -9.06
CA LEU A 65 0.75 -11.79 -8.49
C LEU A 65 -0.50 -12.32 -9.19
N THR A 66 -0.42 -12.53 -10.51
CA THR A 66 -1.53 -13.00 -11.33
C THR A 66 -1.66 -14.53 -11.39
N ALA A 67 -0.71 -15.27 -10.86
CA ALA A 67 -0.73 -16.74 -10.86
C ALA A 67 -1.91 -17.30 -10.07
N LYS A 68 -2.41 -16.57 -9.05
CA LYS A 68 -3.56 -16.95 -8.23
C LYS A 68 -4.37 -15.71 -7.85
N PRO A 69 -5.69 -15.84 -7.62
CA PRO A 69 -6.50 -14.74 -7.10
C PRO A 69 -6.00 -14.27 -5.73
N LEU A 70 -5.92 -12.95 -5.52
CA LEU A 70 -5.60 -12.36 -4.24
C LEU A 70 -6.69 -12.68 -3.20
N SER A 71 -6.30 -13.25 -2.09
CA SER A 71 -7.24 -13.61 -1.02
C SER A 71 -7.56 -12.41 -0.13
N MET A 72 -6.55 -11.62 0.22
CA MET A 72 -6.71 -10.49 1.14
C MET A 72 -5.65 -9.43 0.86
N VAL A 73 -6.04 -8.17 1.00
CA VAL A 73 -5.12 -7.03 1.09
C VAL A 73 -5.31 -6.36 2.45
N GLY A 74 -4.22 -6.22 3.19
CA GLY A 74 -4.13 -5.39 4.39
C GLY A 74 -3.49 -4.06 4.04
N MET A 75 -4.14 -2.92 4.35
CA MET A 75 -3.66 -1.60 3.95
C MET A 75 -3.98 -0.52 4.98
N GLY A 76 -3.31 0.63 4.84
CA GLY A 76 -3.69 1.90 5.45
C GLY A 76 -4.35 2.84 4.43
N ILE A 77 -4.62 4.07 4.87
CA ILE A 77 -5.04 5.19 4.03
C ILE A 77 -4.14 6.38 4.35
N GLY A 78 -3.61 7.03 3.33
CA GLY A 78 -2.77 8.22 3.49
C GLY A 78 -3.59 9.46 3.90
N GLU A 79 -2.90 10.55 4.28
CA GLU A 79 -3.54 11.79 4.73
C GLU A 79 -4.36 12.49 3.64
N ASN A 80 -3.99 12.31 2.37
CA ASN A 80 -4.73 12.79 1.19
C ASN A 80 -5.72 11.75 0.65
N GLY A 81 -5.93 10.62 1.33
CA GLY A 81 -6.81 9.54 0.91
C GLY A 81 -6.19 8.54 -0.05
N HIS A 82 -4.88 8.56 -0.29
CA HIS A 82 -4.22 7.56 -1.14
C HIS A 82 -4.26 6.16 -0.52
N ILE A 83 -4.21 5.14 -1.37
CA ILE A 83 -4.02 3.73 -1.01
C ILE A 83 -2.83 3.18 -1.81
N ALA A 84 -1.88 2.52 -1.14
CA ALA A 84 -0.54 2.30 -1.67
C ALA A 84 0.03 3.63 -2.20
N PHE A 85 0.90 3.67 -3.20
CA PHE A 85 1.34 4.92 -3.81
C PHE A 85 0.42 5.42 -4.95
N ASN A 86 -0.89 5.19 -4.82
CA ASN A 86 -1.88 5.80 -5.72
C ASN A 86 -2.38 7.12 -5.13
N ASP A 87 -1.51 8.15 -5.14
CA ASP A 87 -1.87 9.53 -4.78
C ASP A 87 -2.86 10.13 -5.79
N PRO A 88 -3.67 11.15 -5.42
CA PRO A 88 -4.66 11.74 -6.32
C PRO A 88 -4.18 12.06 -7.75
N PRO A 89 -2.97 12.62 -7.98
CA PRO A 89 -2.51 12.92 -9.34
C PRO A 89 -2.26 11.70 -10.23
N VAL A 90 -1.99 10.52 -9.64
CA VAL A 90 -1.62 9.30 -10.35
C VAL A 90 -2.63 8.16 -10.17
N ALA A 91 -3.64 8.38 -9.31
CA ALA A 91 -4.72 7.42 -9.09
C ALA A 91 -5.58 7.25 -10.34
N ASP A 92 -5.86 6.01 -10.70
CA ASP A 92 -6.77 5.66 -11.80
C ASP A 92 -7.60 4.44 -11.38
N PHE A 93 -8.93 4.61 -11.31
CA PHE A 93 -9.86 3.52 -10.97
C PHE A 93 -10.03 2.50 -12.13
N ASN A 94 -9.56 2.85 -13.32
CA ASN A 94 -9.67 2.04 -14.52
C ASN A 94 -8.32 1.61 -15.09
N ASP A 95 -7.27 1.69 -14.31
CA ASP A 95 -5.92 1.30 -14.69
C ASP A 95 -5.90 -0.11 -15.31
N LYS A 96 -5.14 -0.29 -16.41
CA LYS A 96 -5.13 -1.54 -17.17
C LYS A 96 -3.98 -2.46 -16.82
N VAL A 97 -3.05 -1.96 -16.00
CA VAL A 97 -1.89 -2.72 -15.55
C VAL A 97 -2.04 -3.13 -14.08
N TRP A 98 -1.33 -4.15 -13.66
CA TRP A 98 -1.37 -4.64 -12.29
C TRP A 98 -0.46 -3.83 -11.36
N MET A 99 0.64 -3.34 -11.91
CA MET A 99 1.67 -2.61 -11.21
C MET A 99 2.22 -1.53 -12.12
N LYS A 100 2.61 -0.39 -11.57
CA LYS A 100 3.17 0.74 -12.32
C LYS A 100 4.22 1.49 -11.53
N GLU A 101 5.10 2.20 -12.24
CA GLU A 101 5.93 3.25 -11.69
C GLU A 101 5.11 4.53 -11.53
N VAL A 102 5.33 5.25 -10.44
CA VAL A 102 4.69 6.54 -10.14
C VAL A 102 5.70 7.55 -9.62
N GLU A 103 5.47 8.83 -9.92
CA GLU A 103 6.11 9.94 -9.22
C GLU A 103 5.40 10.18 -7.90
N LEU A 104 6.18 10.35 -6.82
CA LEU A 104 5.65 10.61 -5.48
C LEU A 104 5.36 12.10 -5.33
N GLU A 105 4.15 12.41 -4.89
CA GLU A 105 3.76 13.77 -4.54
C GLU A 105 4.64 14.30 -3.40
N GLU A 106 5.01 15.58 -3.46
CA GLU A 106 5.87 16.19 -2.43
C GLU A 106 5.27 16.07 -1.04
N LYS A 107 3.94 16.22 -0.91
CA LYS A 107 3.23 16.01 0.37
C LYS A 107 3.41 14.61 0.92
N CYS A 108 3.32 13.58 0.06
CA CYS A 108 3.57 12.20 0.44
C CYS A 108 5.02 12.02 0.93
N ARG A 109 5.99 12.60 0.23
CA ARG A 109 7.40 12.55 0.63
C ARG A 109 7.66 13.29 1.95
N ILE A 110 7.03 14.45 2.17
CA ILE A 110 7.11 15.19 3.45
C ILE A 110 6.53 14.34 4.58
N GLN A 111 5.42 13.64 4.36
CA GLN A 111 4.85 12.72 5.34
C GLN A 111 5.87 11.67 5.78
N GLN A 112 6.66 11.09 4.85
CA GLN A 112 7.67 10.08 5.20
C GLN A 112 8.78 10.63 6.10
N VAL A 113 9.12 11.91 5.96
CA VAL A 113 10.06 12.59 6.86
C VAL A 113 9.42 12.82 8.24
N ASN A 114 8.16 13.28 8.26
CA ASN A 114 7.43 13.51 9.52
C ASN A 114 7.19 12.20 10.30
N ASP A 115 6.99 11.10 9.61
CA ASP A 115 6.83 9.76 10.19
C ASP A 115 8.17 9.15 10.64
N GLY A 116 9.29 9.86 10.41
CA GLY A 116 10.64 9.43 10.82
C GLY A 116 11.24 8.32 9.93
N CYS A 117 10.65 8.03 8.78
CA CYS A 117 11.16 7.02 7.84
C CYS A 117 12.45 7.48 7.15
N PHE A 118 12.58 8.78 6.91
CA PHE A 118 13.75 9.41 6.31
C PHE A 118 14.20 10.63 7.12
N PRO A 119 15.50 10.91 7.22
CA PRO A 119 16.00 12.05 8.00
C PRO A 119 15.75 13.41 7.33
N SER A 120 15.55 13.44 6.00
CA SER A 120 15.31 14.67 5.23
C SER A 120 14.63 14.38 3.89
N LEU A 121 13.96 15.38 3.29
CA LEU A 121 13.16 15.26 2.08
C LEU A 121 14.00 14.90 0.83
N ASP A 122 15.23 15.35 0.76
CA ASP A 122 16.15 15.05 -0.32
C ASP A 122 16.58 13.57 -0.39
N LEU A 123 16.47 12.87 0.75
CA LEU A 123 16.75 11.43 0.85
C LEU A 123 15.51 10.56 0.56
N VAL A 124 14.32 11.14 0.51
CA VAL A 124 13.13 10.39 0.11
C VAL A 124 13.14 10.21 -1.40
N PRO A 125 13.06 8.97 -1.93
CA PRO A 125 12.98 8.73 -3.37
C PRO A 125 11.85 9.53 -4.03
N LYS A 126 12.03 9.88 -5.30
CA LYS A 126 11.03 10.64 -6.07
C LYS A 126 10.05 9.75 -6.80
N THR A 127 10.42 8.49 -7.00
CA THR A 127 9.62 7.50 -7.73
C THR A 127 9.46 6.23 -6.92
N ALA A 128 8.38 5.52 -7.18
CA ALA A 128 8.05 4.27 -6.51
C ALA A 128 7.36 3.30 -7.49
N LEU A 129 7.37 2.02 -7.15
CA LEU A 129 6.53 1.00 -7.74
C LEU A 129 5.30 0.79 -6.87
N THR A 130 4.12 0.71 -7.47
CA THR A 130 2.88 0.49 -6.75
C THR A 130 1.95 -0.47 -7.47
N LEU A 131 1.23 -1.29 -6.73
CA LEU A 131 0.06 -1.99 -7.25
C LEU A 131 -1.02 -0.96 -7.57
N THR A 132 -1.72 -1.16 -8.67
CA THR A 132 -2.80 -0.26 -9.10
C THR A 132 -4.05 -0.45 -8.26
N ILE A 133 -4.95 0.53 -8.28
CA ILE A 133 -6.22 0.46 -7.55
C ILE A 133 -7.06 -0.75 -7.99
N PRO A 134 -7.25 -1.04 -9.29
CA PRO A 134 -7.94 -2.27 -9.70
C PRO A 134 -7.29 -3.55 -9.18
N THR A 135 -5.96 -3.59 -9.09
CA THR A 135 -5.24 -4.75 -8.53
C THR A 135 -5.58 -4.94 -7.05
N LEU A 136 -5.52 -3.88 -6.25
CA LEU A 136 -5.88 -3.93 -4.83
C LEU A 136 -7.35 -4.35 -4.65
N MET A 137 -8.24 -3.76 -5.45
CA MET A 137 -9.68 -4.04 -5.44
C MET A 137 -10.05 -5.44 -5.93
N SER A 138 -9.15 -6.16 -6.60
CA SER A 138 -9.39 -7.52 -7.09
C SER A 138 -9.34 -8.59 -5.98
N ALA A 139 -8.85 -8.26 -4.80
CA ALA A 139 -8.76 -9.18 -3.68
C ALA A 139 -10.16 -9.59 -3.19
N LYS A 140 -10.28 -10.79 -2.61
CA LYS A 140 -11.55 -11.26 -2.05
C LYS A 140 -11.97 -10.49 -0.80
N SER A 141 -11.01 -9.93 -0.08
CA SER A 141 -11.23 -9.18 1.16
C SER A 141 -10.23 -8.05 1.30
N LEU A 142 -10.70 -6.89 1.75
CA LEU A 142 -9.85 -5.74 2.07
C LEU A 142 -9.97 -5.43 3.58
N ILE A 143 -8.83 -5.24 4.23
CA ILE A 143 -8.74 -4.86 5.64
C ILE A 143 -7.92 -3.57 5.71
N CYS A 144 -8.60 -2.47 6.07
CA CYS A 144 -7.97 -1.17 6.22
C CYS A 144 -7.82 -0.85 7.71
N VAL A 145 -6.62 -0.54 8.16
CA VAL A 145 -6.34 -0.12 9.55
C VAL A 145 -5.74 1.28 9.50
N VAL A 146 -6.46 2.25 10.03
CA VAL A 146 -6.14 3.67 9.85
C VAL A 146 -6.28 4.43 11.18
N PRO A 147 -5.29 4.38 12.07
CA PRO A 147 -5.31 5.10 13.32
C PRO A 147 -4.78 6.53 13.17
N GLY A 148 -5.17 7.41 14.10
CA GLY A 148 -4.56 8.71 14.35
C GLY A 148 -5.26 9.89 13.72
N LYS A 149 -5.15 11.02 14.42
CA LYS A 149 -5.84 12.28 14.13
C LYS A 149 -5.58 12.84 12.72
N LEU A 150 -4.35 12.71 12.20
CA LEU A 150 -3.99 13.20 10.86
C LEU A 150 -4.73 12.49 9.73
N LYS A 151 -5.36 11.35 10.02
CA LYS A 151 -6.16 10.57 9.05
C LYS A 151 -7.64 10.95 9.04
N ALA A 152 -8.12 11.77 9.99
CA ALA A 152 -9.54 12.03 10.19
C ALA A 152 -10.24 12.65 8.97
N GLU A 153 -9.59 13.59 8.26
CA GLU A 153 -10.15 14.18 7.06
C GLU A 153 -10.23 13.17 5.90
N ALA A 154 -9.16 12.39 5.70
CA ALA A 154 -9.14 11.32 4.71
C ALA A 154 -10.22 10.27 4.98
N ILE A 155 -10.42 9.88 6.26
CA ILE A 155 -11.48 8.95 6.66
C ILE A 155 -12.87 9.52 6.37
N ARG A 156 -13.13 10.79 6.74
CA ARG A 156 -14.38 11.46 6.41
C ARG A 156 -14.65 11.47 4.91
N ASN A 157 -13.65 11.86 4.11
CA ASN A 157 -13.77 11.92 2.65
C ASN A 157 -13.93 10.50 2.04
N THR A 158 -13.26 9.49 2.59
CA THR A 158 -13.43 8.09 2.19
C THR A 158 -14.86 7.61 2.42
N LEU A 159 -15.49 7.94 3.55
CA LEU A 159 -16.81 7.42 3.93
C LEU A 159 -17.96 8.22 3.32
N TYR A 160 -17.83 9.54 3.25
CA TYR A 160 -18.94 10.43 2.94
C TYR A 160 -18.73 11.32 1.70
N GLY A 161 -17.47 11.46 1.22
CA GLY A 161 -17.16 12.21 0.01
C GLY A 161 -17.60 11.49 -1.27
N ASP A 162 -17.42 12.13 -2.41
CA ASP A 162 -17.63 11.52 -3.71
C ASP A 162 -16.63 10.38 -3.95
N ILE A 163 -17.05 9.33 -4.65
CA ILE A 163 -16.13 8.28 -5.09
C ILE A 163 -15.37 8.79 -6.31
N SER A 164 -14.14 9.24 -6.07
CA SER A 164 -13.30 9.82 -7.12
C SER A 164 -11.81 9.65 -6.80
N GLU A 165 -10.97 9.80 -7.82
CA GLU A 165 -9.51 9.76 -7.70
C GLU A 165 -8.93 10.91 -6.87
N LYS A 166 -9.71 11.94 -6.54
CA LYS A 166 -9.33 13.01 -5.59
C LYS A 166 -9.22 12.51 -4.15
N CYS A 167 -9.87 11.39 -3.83
CA CYS A 167 -9.73 10.63 -2.59
C CYS A 167 -9.75 9.14 -2.95
N PRO A 168 -8.61 8.57 -3.38
CA PRO A 168 -8.57 7.21 -3.94
C PRO A 168 -9.19 6.16 -3.05
N ALA A 169 -9.04 6.26 -1.73
CA ALA A 169 -9.66 5.35 -0.77
C ALA A 169 -11.19 5.32 -0.83
N SER A 170 -11.85 6.34 -1.42
CA SER A 170 -13.30 6.37 -1.59
C SER A 170 -13.84 5.18 -2.40
N ILE A 171 -13.01 4.61 -3.30
CA ILE A 171 -13.37 3.42 -4.11
C ILE A 171 -13.62 2.18 -3.24
N LEU A 172 -13.03 2.11 -2.05
CA LEU A 172 -13.19 0.97 -1.14
C LEU A 172 -14.64 0.71 -0.77
N ARG A 173 -15.51 1.73 -0.83
CA ARG A 173 -16.96 1.60 -0.64
C ARG A 173 -17.65 0.74 -1.70
N LYS A 174 -17.04 0.55 -2.87
CA LYS A 174 -17.55 -0.34 -3.93
C LYS A 174 -17.14 -1.80 -3.74
N HIS A 175 -16.22 -2.08 -2.83
CA HIS A 175 -15.76 -3.45 -2.62
C HIS A 175 -16.75 -4.22 -1.72
N PRO A 176 -17.20 -5.43 -2.12
CA PRO A 176 -18.24 -6.17 -1.39
C PRO A 176 -17.80 -6.66 0.00
N ASN A 177 -16.49 -6.74 0.25
CA ASN A 177 -15.94 -7.23 1.51
C ASN A 177 -14.73 -6.38 1.95
N ALA A 178 -14.94 -5.06 2.09
CA ALA A 178 -13.98 -4.16 2.70
C ALA A 178 -14.36 -3.89 4.17
N LYS A 179 -13.37 -3.90 5.05
CA LYS A 179 -13.51 -3.57 6.47
C LYS A 179 -12.54 -2.47 6.83
N LEU A 180 -13.05 -1.43 7.48
CA LEU A 180 -12.26 -0.30 7.97
C LEU A 180 -12.21 -0.34 9.50
N PHE A 181 -11.01 -0.29 10.05
CA PHE A 181 -10.72 -0.21 11.48
C PHE A 181 -10.03 1.12 11.76
N ILE A 182 -10.63 1.92 12.61
CA ILE A 182 -10.13 3.26 13.00
C ILE A 182 -10.20 3.41 14.51
N ASP A 183 -9.39 4.30 15.05
CA ASP A 183 -9.49 4.74 16.44
C ASP A 183 -10.37 5.99 16.58
N THR A 184 -10.56 6.45 17.81
CA THR A 184 -11.36 7.64 18.11
C THR A 184 -10.80 8.91 17.50
N ASP A 185 -9.47 9.00 17.34
CA ASP A 185 -8.80 10.16 16.76
C ASP A 185 -9.02 10.25 15.25
N ALA A 186 -8.91 9.12 14.55
CA ALA A 186 -9.25 9.04 13.12
C ALA A 186 -10.74 9.23 12.85
N ALA A 187 -11.61 8.94 13.83
CA ALA A 187 -13.05 9.07 13.73
C ALA A 187 -13.58 10.47 14.08
N MET A 188 -12.72 11.45 14.40
CA MET A 188 -13.16 12.74 14.96
C MET A 188 -14.06 13.59 14.06
N TYR A 189 -14.15 13.28 12.78
CA TYR A 189 -15.00 14.01 11.80
C TYR A 189 -16.16 13.17 11.25
N ILE A 190 -16.48 12.04 11.88
CA ILE A 190 -17.59 11.13 11.48
C ILE A 190 -18.59 10.93 12.62
#